data_6506f27a0b70b05e73fe8182f72fcc63
#
_entry.id   6506f27a0b70b05e73fe8182f72fcc63
#
_cell.length_a   1.000
_cell.length_b   1.000
_cell.length_c   1.000
_cell.angle_alpha   90.00
_cell.angle_beta   90.00
_cell.angle_gamma   90.00
#
_symmetry.space_group_name_H-M   'P 1'
#
loop_
_entity.id
_entity.type
_entity.pdbx_description
1 polymer ?
#
loop_
_entity_poly.entity_id
_entity_poly.type
_entity_poly.pdbx_seq_one_letter_code
_entity_poly.pdbx_strand_id
1 'polypeptide(L)'
;MPLADILVCFDSSPSGEERLAAAARLARAGGTSLLGVYPLYDAAVDAVLFPANPGPAAGVSTGAAAVGVMERAQAAGGMAQADIAARRFEETLSRNMIGGAWHMLDGGKTAELIELGKTVDLVIAGQFERHGRGRTHFRPEDIALGCGRPVLIMPYAGNFATIGKRVLVAWDSTREASRALHDAMPVMENAEAVTVMTVVATESERGPALASLDRVVRHLERKGLTAQAEATLRGDLGVSDVLLSRASDIGADMIVAGAYHHSPYREALFGGVTYDLLDHMTVPVLMSH
;
A
#
# COMPACT_ATOMS: atom_id res chain seq x y z
N MET A 1 10.52 1.57 -17.77
CA MET A 1 11.20 2.86 -17.50
C MET A 1 11.57 2.86 -16.02
N PRO A 2 12.73 3.37 -15.62
CA PRO A 2 13.04 3.54 -14.20
C PRO A 2 12.03 4.49 -13.57
N LEU A 3 11.79 4.35 -12.26
CA LEU A 3 11.00 5.31 -11.50
C LEU A 3 11.76 6.64 -11.42
N ALA A 4 11.08 7.77 -11.66
CA ALA A 4 11.66 9.10 -11.48
C ALA A 4 11.25 9.70 -10.14
N ASP A 5 9.98 9.50 -9.75
CA ASP A 5 9.40 10.06 -8.56
C ASP A 5 8.58 9.03 -7.78
N ILE A 6 8.78 8.96 -6.46
CA ILE A 6 8.01 8.14 -5.52
C ILE A 6 7.35 9.04 -4.48
N LEU A 7 6.04 8.92 -4.32
CA LEU A 7 5.32 9.54 -3.20
C LEU A 7 5.23 8.54 -2.04
N VAL A 8 5.59 8.97 -0.84
CA VAL A 8 5.44 8.17 0.38
C VAL A 8 4.56 8.87 1.40
N CYS A 9 3.45 8.21 1.77
CA CYS A 9 2.61 8.63 2.89
C CYS A 9 3.19 8.05 4.18
N PHE A 10 3.62 8.87 5.12
CA PHE A 10 4.16 8.39 6.38
C PHE A 10 3.75 9.30 7.55
N ASP A 11 3.81 8.74 8.73
CA ASP A 11 3.51 9.37 9.99
C ASP A 11 4.61 9.04 11.02
N SER A 12 4.46 9.52 12.25
CA SER A 12 5.43 9.28 13.33
C SER A 12 5.26 7.89 14.00
N SER A 13 4.44 7.01 13.44
CA SER A 13 4.31 5.62 13.93
C SER A 13 5.51 4.76 13.51
N PRO A 14 5.80 3.65 14.23
CA PRO A 14 6.84 2.72 13.80
C PRO A 14 6.63 2.19 12.37
N SER A 15 5.38 1.95 11.97
CA SER A 15 5.05 1.53 10.59
C SER A 15 5.26 2.65 9.58
N GLY A 16 5.01 3.91 9.96
CA GLY A 16 5.32 5.09 9.15
C GLY A 16 6.82 5.27 8.92
N GLU A 17 7.62 5.07 9.94
CA GLU A 17 9.08 5.11 9.85
C GLU A 17 9.64 4.00 8.95
N GLU A 18 9.12 2.76 9.08
CA GLU A 18 9.52 1.66 8.20
C GLU A 18 9.11 1.92 6.74
N ARG A 19 7.93 2.51 6.52
CA ARG A 19 7.48 2.95 5.18
C ARG A 19 8.44 3.95 4.55
N LEU A 20 8.83 4.97 5.32
CA LEU A 20 9.80 5.96 4.86
C LEU A 20 11.17 5.31 4.55
N ALA A 21 11.63 4.40 5.42
CA ALA A 21 12.87 3.68 5.20
C ALA A 21 12.81 2.79 3.95
N ALA A 22 11.70 2.10 3.72
CA ALA A 22 11.47 1.29 2.52
C ALA A 22 11.45 2.14 1.24
N ALA A 23 10.74 3.29 1.28
CA ALA A 23 10.71 4.25 0.18
C ALA A 23 12.12 4.77 -0.17
N ALA A 24 12.91 5.10 0.86
CA ALA A 24 14.28 5.57 0.67
C ALA A 24 15.20 4.50 0.07
N ARG A 25 15.03 3.22 0.44
CA ARG A 25 15.76 2.09 -0.17
C ARG A 25 15.43 1.94 -1.65
N LEU A 26 14.14 2.00 -2.01
CA LEU A 26 13.70 1.94 -3.41
C LEU A 26 14.19 3.14 -4.21
N ALA A 27 14.08 4.35 -3.66
CA ALA A 27 14.54 5.57 -4.31
C ALA A 27 16.06 5.56 -4.56
N ARG A 28 16.83 5.13 -3.58
CA ARG A 28 18.30 5.01 -3.72
C ARG A 28 18.69 3.99 -4.79
N ALA A 29 18.01 2.86 -4.86
CA ALA A 29 18.30 1.82 -5.86
C ALA A 29 18.03 2.29 -7.28
N GLY A 30 16.97 3.11 -7.49
CA GLY A 30 16.57 3.63 -8.78
C GLY A 30 17.13 5.02 -9.15
N GLY A 31 17.80 5.72 -8.22
CA GLY A 31 18.19 7.13 -8.41
C GLY A 31 16.98 8.07 -8.45
N THR A 32 15.94 7.76 -7.71
CA THR A 32 14.60 8.34 -7.74
C THR A 32 14.44 9.42 -6.69
N SER A 33 13.61 10.44 -6.98
CA SER A 33 13.23 11.49 -6.02
C SER A 33 12.08 11.03 -5.11
N LEU A 34 12.05 11.51 -3.85
CA LEU A 34 10.97 11.24 -2.91
C LEU A 34 10.09 12.47 -2.67
N LEU A 35 8.77 12.29 -2.79
CA LEU A 35 7.78 13.22 -2.26
C LEU A 35 7.22 12.66 -0.95
N GLY A 36 7.66 13.22 0.19
CA GLY A 36 7.13 12.86 1.50
C GLY A 36 5.81 13.57 1.77
N VAL A 37 4.78 12.81 2.10
CA VAL A 37 3.46 13.33 2.44
C VAL A 37 3.12 12.96 3.87
N TYR A 38 2.86 13.98 4.70
CA TYR A 38 2.46 13.83 6.10
C TYR A 38 1.02 14.29 6.29
N PRO A 39 0.12 13.41 6.74
CA PRO A 39 -1.23 13.81 7.08
C PRO A 39 -1.26 14.52 8.43
N LEU A 40 -1.71 15.77 8.46
CA LEU A 40 -2.09 16.44 9.70
C LEU A 40 -3.42 15.91 10.17
N TYR A 41 -3.47 15.39 11.36
CA TYR A 41 -4.68 14.88 11.96
C TYR A 41 -5.39 15.93 12.78
N ASP A 42 -6.66 16.12 12.50
CA ASP A 42 -7.57 16.82 13.41
C ASP A 42 -8.17 15.80 14.40
N ALA A 43 -7.62 15.76 15.60
CA ALA A 43 -8.07 14.84 16.65
C ALA A 43 -9.55 15.07 17.05
N ALA A 44 -10.15 16.22 16.73
CA ALA A 44 -11.57 16.47 16.94
C ALA A 44 -12.44 15.66 15.97
N VAL A 45 -12.01 15.50 14.73
CA VAL A 45 -12.69 14.66 13.73
C VAL A 45 -12.62 13.19 14.13
N ASP A 46 -11.48 12.73 14.64
CA ASP A 46 -11.29 11.36 15.10
C ASP A 46 -12.19 11.00 16.29
N ALA A 47 -12.33 11.89 17.25
CA ALA A 47 -13.18 11.68 18.41
C ALA A 47 -14.68 11.57 18.06
N VAL A 48 -15.08 12.19 16.94
CA VAL A 48 -16.46 12.14 16.42
C VAL A 48 -16.68 10.89 15.56
N LEU A 49 -15.71 10.52 14.73
CA LEU A 49 -15.82 9.38 13.81
C LEU A 49 -15.54 8.03 14.50
N PHE A 50 -14.69 8.04 15.53
CA PHE A 50 -14.30 6.84 16.28
C PHE A 50 -14.36 7.10 17.78
N PRO A 51 -15.57 7.22 18.38
CA PRO A 51 -15.69 7.43 19.83
C PRO A 51 -15.05 6.25 20.56
N ALA A 52 -13.97 6.52 21.26
CA ALA A 52 -13.36 5.55 22.16
C ALA A 52 -14.41 5.18 23.22
N ASN A 53 -15.05 4.02 23.04
CA ASN A 53 -15.96 3.32 23.96
C ASN A 53 -16.90 4.24 24.75
N PRO A 54 -18.19 4.31 24.49
CA PRO A 54 -19.12 5.06 25.31
C PRO A 54 -19.35 4.32 26.64
N GLY A 55 -18.43 4.48 27.58
CA GLY A 55 -18.76 4.29 28.99
C GLY A 55 -19.88 5.27 29.36
N PRO A 56 -20.73 4.96 30.36
CA PRO A 56 -21.87 5.81 30.72
C PRO A 56 -21.39 7.24 30.97
N ALA A 57 -21.86 8.16 30.11
CA ALA A 57 -21.51 9.56 30.13
C ALA A 57 -21.82 10.17 31.51
N ALA A 58 -20.78 10.39 32.30
CA ALA A 58 -20.85 11.40 33.34
C ALA A 58 -20.96 12.75 32.59
N GLY A 59 -22.10 13.41 32.74
CA GLY A 59 -22.41 14.68 32.08
C GLY A 59 -21.44 15.77 32.50
N VAL A 60 -20.37 15.93 31.75
CA VAL A 60 -19.51 17.10 31.77
C VAL A 60 -19.94 17.98 30.63
N SER A 61 -20.71 19.01 30.90
CA SER A 61 -20.92 20.12 29.98
C SER A 61 -19.58 20.87 29.84
N THR A 62 -18.72 20.41 28.91
CA THR A 62 -17.53 21.15 28.53
C THR A 62 -18.00 22.39 27.76
N GLY A 63 -17.92 23.55 28.42
CA GLY A 63 -18.29 24.83 27.80
C GLY A 63 -17.45 25.06 26.52
N ALA A 64 -18.00 25.79 25.56
CA ALA A 64 -17.37 26.09 24.27
C ALA A 64 -15.92 26.61 24.38
N ALA A 65 -15.57 27.26 25.50
CA ALA A 65 -14.22 27.72 25.79
C ALA A 65 -13.22 26.56 26.03
N ALA A 66 -13.66 25.48 26.71
CA ALA A 66 -12.81 24.32 26.97
C ALA A 66 -12.56 23.52 25.68
N VAL A 67 -13.56 23.41 24.80
CA VAL A 67 -13.42 22.81 23.47
C VAL A 67 -12.38 23.57 22.64
N GLY A 68 -12.48 24.90 22.56
CA GLY A 68 -11.53 25.72 21.81
C GLY A 68 -10.10 25.75 22.37
N VAL A 69 -9.90 25.46 23.66
CA VAL A 69 -8.55 25.29 24.25
C VAL A 69 -8.00 23.90 23.90
N MET A 70 -8.82 22.86 23.94
CA MET A 70 -8.42 21.52 23.55
C MET A 70 -8.08 21.45 22.04
N GLU A 71 -8.88 22.05 21.17
CA GLU A 71 -8.61 22.13 19.73
C GLU A 71 -7.27 22.82 19.43
N ARG A 72 -6.99 23.95 20.11
CA ARG A 72 -5.70 24.66 19.94
C ARG A 72 -4.52 23.86 20.45
N ALA A 73 -4.65 23.17 21.57
CA ALA A 73 -3.60 22.32 22.12
C ALA A 73 -3.33 21.09 21.22
N GLN A 74 -4.37 20.53 20.65
CA GLN A 74 -4.26 19.40 19.71
C GLN A 74 -3.65 19.82 18.37
N ALA A 75 -4.06 20.98 17.83
CA ALA A 75 -3.45 21.54 16.61
C ALA A 75 -1.96 21.83 16.83
N ALA A 76 -1.58 22.41 17.97
CA ALA A 76 -0.18 22.64 18.33
C ALA A 76 0.60 21.33 18.47
N GLY A 77 0.00 20.29 19.04
CA GLY A 77 0.59 18.95 19.12
C GLY A 77 0.79 18.30 17.74
N GLY A 78 -0.19 18.45 16.85
CA GLY A 78 -0.11 17.97 15.48
C GLY A 78 1.02 18.64 14.68
N MET A 79 1.17 19.96 14.79
CA MET A 79 2.26 20.72 14.17
C MET A 79 3.63 20.29 14.70
N ALA A 80 3.77 20.08 16.01
CA ALA A 80 5.04 19.62 16.59
C ALA A 80 5.42 18.22 16.09
N GLN A 81 4.45 17.33 15.89
CA GLN A 81 4.68 16.01 15.28
C GLN A 81 5.05 16.11 13.81
N ALA A 82 4.43 17.02 13.06
CA ALA A 82 4.77 17.27 11.67
C ALA A 82 6.21 17.81 11.52
N ASP A 83 6.66 18.70 12.41
CA ASP A 83 8.04 19.20 12.43
C ASP A 83 9.07 18.09 12.73
N ILE A 84 8.72 17.14 13.60
CA ILE A 84 9.57 15.97 13.87
C ILE A 84 9.64 15.09 12.64
N ALA A 85 8.51 14.82 11.99
CA ALA A 85 8.45 14.01 10.79
C ALA A 85 9.21 14.67 9.62
N ALA A 86 9.09 15.98 9.44
CA ALA A 86 9.84 16.73 8.44
C ALA A 86 11.36 16.57 8.62
N ARG A 87 11.86 16.73 9.85
CA ARG A 87 13.29 16.54 10.16
C ARG A 87 13.74 15.11 9.87
N ARG A 88 12.96 14.10 10.24
CA ARG A 88 13.26 12.70 9.94
C ARG A 88 13.28 12.41 8.44
N PHE A 89 12.39 13.04 7.69
CA PHE A 89 12.39 12.94 6.24
C PHE A 89 13.70 13.52 5.67
N GLU A 90 14.07 14.74 6.04
CA GLU A 90 15.32 15.38 5.61
C GLU A 90 16.57 14.57 5.98
N GLU A 91 16.64 14.04 7.21
CA GLU A 91 17.71 13.15 7.65
C GLU A 91 17.76 11.86 6.82
N THR A 92 16.61 11.33 6.44
CA THR A 92 16.50 10.14 5.61
C THR A 92 16.98 10.41 4.19
N LEU A 93 16.59 11.53 3.60
CA LEU A 93 17.11 11.97 2.30
C LEU A 93 18.64 12.10 2.33
N SER A 94 19.17 12.81 3.32
CA SER A 94 20.61 13.06 3.46
C SER A 94 21.41 11.77 3.64
N ARG A 95 20.94 10.86 4.51
CA ARG A 95 21.61 9.56 4.75
C ARG A 95 21.63 8.67 3.52
N ASN A 96 20.61 8.74 2.68
CA ASN A 96 20.51 7.92 1.47
C ASN A 96 21.03 8.64 0.22
N MET A 97 21.42 9.91 0.31
CA MET A 97 21.88 10.75 -0.81
C MET A 97 20.84 10.84 -1.93
N ILE A 98 19.59 10.99 -1.58
CA ILE A 98 18.46 11.12 -2.53
C ILE A 98 17.84 12.51 -2.43
N GLY A 99 17.33 13.00 -3.55
CA GLY A 99 16.54 14.24 -3.60
C GLY A 99 15.11 14.00 -3.12
N GLY A 100 14.45 15.09 -2.71
CA GLY A 100 13.04 14.98 -2.35
C GLY A 100 12.43 16.30 -1.92
N ALA A 101 11.11 16.27 -1.77
CA ALA A 101 10.30 17.38 -1.29
C ALA A 101 9.34 16.89 -0.20
N TRP A 102 8.98 17.78 0.70
CA TRP A 102 8.04 17.54 1.79
C TRP A 102 6.73 18.25 1.54
N HIS A 103 5.64 17.56 1.79
CA HIS A 103 4.29 18.11 1.70
C HIS A 103 3.45 17.69 2.90
N MET A 104 2.74 18.64 3.48
CA MET A 104 1.84 18.41 4.60
C MET A 104 0.40 18.54 4.10
N LEU A 105 -0.38 17.50 4.28
CA LEU A 105 -1.80 17.49 3.96
C LEU A 105 -2.63 17.80 5.20
N ASP A 106 -3.56 18.71 5.05
CA ASP A 106 -4.60 18.95 6.06
C ASP A 106 -5.52 17.73 6.15
N GLY A 107 -5.76 17.26 7.39
CA GLY A 107 -6.30 15.95 7.69
C GLY A 107 -7.53 15.52 6.89
N GLY A 108 -7.51 14.29 6.43
CA GLY A 108 -8.64 13.65 5.76
C GLY A 108 -8.85 13.99 4.28
N LYS A 109 -7.99 14.77 3.65
CA LYS A 109 -8.11 15.12 2.22
C LYS A 109 -7.51 14.04 1.31
N THR A 110 -8.12 12.85 1.27
CA THR A 110 -7.74 11.79 0.32
C THR A 110 -7.71 12.29 -1.12
N ALA A 111 -8.60 13.21 -1.49
CA ALA A 111 -8.64 13.79 -2.83
C ALA A 111 -7.35 14.55 -3.19
N GLU A 112 -6.77 15.31 -2.26
CA GLU A 112 -5.49 16.03 -2.50
C GLU A 112 -4.32 15.06 -2.63
N LEU A 113 -4.28 14.01 -1.82
CA LEU A 113 -3.30 12.93 -1.94
C LEU A 113 -3.40 12.22 -3.29
N ILE A 114 -4.63 11.95 -3.75
CA ILE A 114 -4.88 11.36 -5.07
C ILE A 114 -4.35 12.29 -6.18
N GLU A 115 -4.57 13.60 -6.09
CA GLU A 115 -4.04 14.55 -7.08
C GLU A 115 -2.51 14.57 -7.10
N LEU A 116 -1.85 14.56 -5.96
CA LEU A 116 -0.39 14.41 -5.88
C LEU A 116 0.07 13.08 -6.47
N GLY A 117 -0.65 12.00 -6.17
CA GLY A 117 -0.36 10.66 -6.67
C GLY A 117 -0.39 10.55 -8.20
N LYS A 118 -1.18 11.36 -8.90
CA LYS A 118 -1.26 11.34 -10.38
C LYS A 118 0.04 11.78 -11.08
N THR A 119 0.90 12.50 -10.38
CA THR A 119 2.12 13.10 -10.94
C THR A 119 3.40 12.36 -10.58
N VAL A 120 3.31 11.22 -9.89
CA VAL A 120 4.44 10.38 -9.52
C VAL A 120 4.37 9.01 -10.21
N ASP A 121 5.46 8.24 -10.18
CA ASP A 121 5.49 6.90 -10.79
C ASP A 121 5.01 5.80 -9.87
N LEU A 122 5.15 5.99 -8.54
CA LEU A 122 4.75 5.03 -7.51
C LEU A 122 4.26 5.77 -6.28
N VAL A 123 3.15 5.33 -5.71
CA VAL A 123 2.68 5.77 -4.40
C VAL A 123 2.96 4.67 -3.37
N ILE A 124 3.55 5.02 -2.23
CA ILE A 124 3.74 4.10 -1.10
C ILE A 124 2.82 4.54 0.04
N ALA A 125 1.87 3.68 0.38
CA ALA A 125 0.88 3.92 1.43
C ALA A 125 0.95 2.84 2.52
N GLY A 126 0.34 3.07 3.66
CA GLY A 126 0.21 2.06 4.72
C GLY A 126 -1.08 1.27 4.57
N GLN A 127 -1.06 0.02 5.03
CA GLN A 127 -2.26 -0.79 5.24
C GLN A 127 -3.22 -0.04 6.18
N PHE A 128 -4.52 -0.08 5.88
CA PHE A 128 -5.53 0.53 6.72
C PHE A 128 -5.77 -0.34 7.96
N GLU A 129 -5.56 0.24 9.14
CA GLU A 129 -5.77 -0.44 10.42
C GLU A 129 -7.13 -0.05 11.01
N ARG A 130 -8.10 -0.98 11.01
CA ARG A 130 -9.48 -0.72 11.47
C ARG A 130 -9.61 -0.49 12.96
N HIS A 131 -8.75 -1.11 13.79
CA HIS A 131 -8.88 -1.16 15.24
C HIS A 131 -7.63 -0.67 15.97
N GLY A 132 -6.64 -0.17 15.24
CA GLY A 132 -5.35 0.24 15.78
C GLY A 132 -5.28 1.72 16.14
N ARG A 133 -4.31 2.03 17.00
CA ARG A 133 -3.92 3.40 17.34
C ARG A 133 -2.92 3.99 16.33
N GLY A 134 -2.52 3.22 15.32
CA GLY A 134 -1.66 3.62 14.21
C GLY A 134 -2.55 4.15 13.06
N ARG A 135 -2.60 5.45 12.90
CA ARG A 135 -3.62 6.13 12.10
C ARG A 135 -3.16 6.36 10.67
N THR A 136 -3.39 5.42 9.77
CA THR A 136 -3.47 5.74 8.34
C THR A 136 -4.91 6.16 8.04
N HIS A 137 -5.15 7.46 7.85
CA HIS A 137 -6.50 7.97 7.50
C HIS A 137 -6.80 7.84 6.02
N PHE A 138 -5.81 7.49 5.20
CA PHE A 138 -5.99 7.25 3.78
C PHE A 138 -6.22 5.76 3.56
N ARG A 139 -7.35 5.43 2.99
CA ARG A 139 -7.59 4.07 2.50
C ARG A 139 -6.72 3.86 1.27
N PRO A 140 -5.78 2.91 1.28
CA PRO A 140 -4.92 2.65 0.13
C PRO A 140 -5.73 2.24 -1.10
N GLU A 141 -6.91 1.67 -0.89
CA GLU A 141 -7.86 1.32 -1.95
C GLU A 141 -8.34 2.55 -2.71
N ASP A 142 -8.71 3.61 -2.02
CA ASP A 142 -9.19 4.85 -2.65
C ASP A 142 -8.07 5.51 -3.45
N ILE A 143 -6.83 5.42 -2.97
CA ILE A 143 -5.66 5.91 -3.69
C ILE A 143 -5.44 5.10 -4.96
N ALA A 144 -5.45 3.75 -4.87
CA ALA A 144 -5.21 2.87 -6.01
C ALA A 144 -6.26 3.06 -7.13
N LEU A 145 -7.53 3.29 -6.74
CA LEU A 145 -8.61 3.56 -7.69
C LEU A 145 -8.57 4.98 -8.27
N GLY A 146 -8.06 5.95 -7.50
CA GLY A 146 -8.18 7.38 -7.84
C GLY A 146 -6.98 7.99 -8.56
N CYS A 147 -5.74 7.53 -8.26
CA CYS A 147 -4.55 8.17 -8.80
C CYS A 147 -4.11 7.63 -10.17
N GLY A 148 -4.60 6.45 -10.61
CA GLY A 148 -4.20 5.84 -11.88
C GLY A 148 -2.71 5.47 -11.94
N ARG A 149 -2.07 5.32 -10.80
CA ARG A 149 -0.67 4.91 -10.62
C ARG A 149 -0.58 3.69 -9.73
N PRO A 150 0.50 2.89 -9.82
CA PRO A 150 0.68 1.78 -8.91
C PRO A 150 0.81 2.27 -7.47
N VAL A 151 0.18 1.53 -6.55
CA VAL A 151 0.25 1.78 -5.12
C VAL A 151 0.90 0.58 -4.44
N LEU A 152 2.03 0.81 -3.80
CA LEU A 152 2.68 -0.17 -2.92
C LEU A 152 2.15 0.01 -1.51
N ILE A 153 1.38 -0.95 -1.05
CA ILE A 153 0.75 -0.94 0.26
C ILE A 153 1.64 -1.72 1.22
N MET A 154 2.09 -1.05 2.29
CA MET A 154 2.97 -1.62 3.30
C MET A 154 2.17 -2.14 4.49
N PRO A 155 2.42 -3.35 5.00
CA PRO A 155 1.78 -3.84 6.21
C PRO A 155 2.04 -2.92 7.42
N TYR A 156 1.10 -2.89 8.36
CA TYR A 156 1.24 -2.10 9.59
C TYR A 156 2.28 -2.68 10.57
N ALA A 157 2.69 -3.92 10.38
CA ALA A 157 3.71 -4.59 11.20
C ALA A 157 4.69 -5.36 10.31
N GLY A 158 5.94 -5.37 10.71
CA GLY A 158 7.02 -6.10 10.01
C GLY A 158 8.24 -5.22 9.77
N ASN A 159 9.28 -5.86 9.26
CA ASN A 159 10.50 -5.22 8.79
C ASN A 159 10.74 -5.71 7.35
N PHE A 160 10.80 -4.79 6.42
CA PHE A 160 10.83 -5.07 4.98
C PHE A 160 12.19 -4.70 4.39
N ALA A 161 13.25 -5.41 4.80
CA ALA A 161 14.62 -5.15 4.37
C ALA A 161 14.79 -5.19 2.84
N THR A 162 14.02 -6.03 2.16
CA THR A 162 13.93 -6.11 0.70
C THR A 162 12.49 -5.97 0.23
N ILE A 163 12.30 -5.45 -0.98
CA ILE A 163 11.02 -5.38 -1.69
C ILE A 163 11.30 -5.64 -3.17
N GLY A 164 10.59 -6.60 -3.75
CA GLY A 164 10.71 -6.94 -5.17
C GLY A 164 11.86 -7.89 -5.50
N LYS A 165 12.45 -8.58 -4.49
CA LYS A 165 13.46 -9.63 -4.72
C LYS A 165 12.84 -10.98 -5.01
N ARG A 166 11.82 -11.35 -4.24
CA ARG A 166 11.03 -12.57 -4.43
C ARG A 166 9.57 -12.18 -4.56
N VAL A 167 9.05 -12.23 -5.77
CA VAL A 167 7.77 -11.64 -6.11
C VAL A 167 6.74 -12.72 -6.41
N LEU A 168 5.56 -12.64 -5.78
CA LEU A 168 4.39 -13.39 -6.16
C LEU A 168 3.46 -12.49 -6.98
N VAL A 169 3.23 -12.82 -8.25
CA VAL A 169 2.29 -12.14 -9.13
C VAL A 169 0.98 -12.90 -9.16
N ALA A 170 -0.08 -12.33 -8.60
CA ALA A 170 -1.44 -12.85 -8.70
C ALA A 170 -2.00 -12.56 -10.10
N TRP A 171 -2.26 -13.61 -10.87
CA TRP A 171 -2.68 -13.50 -12.27
C TRP A 171 -4.04 -14.15 -12.51
N ASP A 172 -5.00 -13.37 -12.99
CA ASP A 172 -6.34 -13.81 -13.35
C ASP A 172 -6.72 -13.53 -14.80
N SER A 173 -5.74 -13.13 -15.62
CA SER A 173 -5.91 -12.74 -17.02
C SER A 173 -6.74 -11.48 -17.25
N THR A 174 -6.98 -10.68 -16.22
CA THR A 174 -7.69 -9.40 -16.33
C THR A 174 -6.76 -8.29 -16.81
N ARG A 175 -7.35 -7.17 -17.26
CA ARG A 175 -6.57 -5.96 -17.62
C ARG A 175 -5.87 -5.36 -16.40
N GLU A 176 -6.50 -5.45 -15.22
CA GLU A 176 -5.98 -4.95 -13.95
C GLU A 176 -4.74 -5.76 -13.51
N ALA A 177 -4.78 -7.09 -13.61
CA ALA A 177 -3.61 -7.94 -13.37
C ALA A 177 -2.48 -7.66 -14.38
N SER A 178 -2.84 -7.48 -15.66
CA SER A 178 -1.87 -7.08 -16.68
C SER A 178 -1.26 -5.71 -16.38
N ARG A 179 -2.07 -4.74 -15.96
CA ARG A 179 -1.62 -3.41 -15.58
C ARG A 179 -0.66 -3.49 -14.39
N ALA A 180 -1.05 -4.18 -13.32
CA ALA A 180 -0.25 -4.35 -12.12
C ALA A 180 1.11 -5.00 -12.42
N LEU A 181 1.13 -6.05 -13.25
CA LEU A 181 2.37 -6.67 -13.69
C LEU A 181 3.33 -5.67 -14.35
N HIS A 182 2.84 -4.87 -15.31
CA HIS A 182 3.67 -3.91 -16.01
C HIS A 182 4.11 -2.75 -15.13
N ASP A 183 3.24 -2.26 -14.26
CA ASP A 183 3.54 -1.18 -13.31
C ASP A 183 4.52 -1.64 -12.21
N ALA A 184 4.56 -2.94 -11.88
CA ALA A 184 5.52 -3.51 -10.94
C ALA A 184 6.93 -3.71 -11.52
N MET A 185 7.09 -3.70 -12.85
CA MET A 185 8.38 -3.97 -13.51
C MET A 185 9.56 -3.17 -12.96
N PRO A 186 9.45 -1.85 -12.71
CA PRO A 186 10.57 -1.09 -12.15
C PRO A 186 10.97 -1.52 -10.73
N VAL A 187 10.00 -1.98 -9.92
CA VAL A 187 10.27 -2.42 -8.55
C VAL A 187 10.90 -3.81 -8.53
N MET A 188 10.57 -4.65 -9.50
CA MET A 188 11.07 -6.03 -9.59
C MET A 188 12.14 -6.25 -10.66
N GLU A 189 12.72 -5.20 -11.22
CA GLU A 189 13.74 -5.33 -12.28
C GLU A 189 14.97 -6.15 -11.87
N ASN A 190 15.27 -6.18 -10.58
CA ASN A 190 16.37 -6.95 -10.00
C ASN A 190 15.84 -8.12 -9.14
N ALA A 191 14.69 -8.69 -9.50
CA ALA A 191 14.11 -9.81 -8.79
C ALA A 191 14.97 -11.09 -8.99
N GLU A 192 15.17 -11.81 -7.90
CA GLU A 192 15.87 -13.11 -7.90
C GLU A 192 14.94 -14.23 -8.39
N ALA A 193 13.65 -14.10 -8.08
CA ALA A 193 12.62 -15.05 -8.49
C ALA A 193 11.25 -14.37 -8.58
N VAL A 194 10.50 -14.69 -9.64
CA VAL A 194 9.11 -14.27 -9.83
C VAL A 194 8.23 -15.50 -10.00
N THR A 195 7.25 -15.69 -9.13
CA THR A 195 6.23 -16.73 -9.26
C THR A 195 4.94 -16.08 -9.77
N VAL A 196 4.51 -16.44 -10.97
CA VAL A 196 3.22 -16.00 -11.53
C VAL A 196 2.18 -17.07 -11.23
N MET A 197 1.17 -16.72 -10.44
CA MET A 197 0.24 -17.67 -9.88
C MET A 197 -1.21 -17.34 -10.23
N THR A 198 -1.95 -18.37 -10.63
CA THR A 198 -3.42 -18.35 -10.75
C THR A 198 -4.02 -19.31 -9.74
N VAL A 199 -5.01 -18.86 -8.98
CA VAL A 199 -5.82 -19.70 -8.10
C VAL A 199 -7.06 -20.15 -8.87
N VAL A 200 -7.23 -21.46 -9.01
CA VAL A 200 -8.34 -22.07 -9.76
C VAL A 200 -9.34 -22.76 -8.83
N ALA A 201 -10.60 -22.79 -9.21
CA ALA A 201 -11.64 -23.44 -8.42
C ALA A 201 -11.69 -24.96 -8.68
N THR A 202 -11.38 -25.41 -9.90
CA THR A 202 -11.50 -26.80 -10.35
C THR A 202 -10.24 -27.28 -11.08
N GLU A 203 -9.98 -28.58 -11.06
CA GLU A 203 -8.87 -29.19 -11.80
C GLU A 203 -8.96 -28.97 -13.32
N SER A 204 -10.19 -28.89 -13.85
CA SER A 204 -10.40 -28.62 -15.28
C SER A 204 -9.92 -27.23 -15.73
N GLU A 205 -9.87 -26.27 -14.83
CA GLU A 205 -9.39 -24.90 -15.10
C GLU A 205 -7.84 -24.81 -15.11
N ARG A 206 -7.17 -25.79 -14.50
CA ARG A 206 -5.71 -25.75 -14.29
C ARG A 206 -4.91 -25.71 -15.58
N GLY A 207 -5.28 -26.55 -16.56
CA GLY A 207 -4.60 -26.59 -17.86
C GLY A 207 -4.69 -25.24 -18.62
N PRO A 208 -5.87 -24.68 -18.83
CA PRO A 208 -6.05 -23.35 -19.41
C PRO A 208 -5.31 -22.24 -18.64
N ALA A 209 -5.32 -22.29 -17.30
CA ALA A 209 -4.59 -21.34 -16.47
C ALA A 209 -3.08 -21.41 -16.71
N LEU A 210 -2.47 -22.59 -16.70
CA LEU A 210 -1.06 -22.80 -17.00
C LEU A 210 -0.68 -22.29 -18.40
N ALA A 211 -1.49 -22.52 -19.42
CA ALA A 211 -1.26 -21.99 -20.76
C ALA A 211 -1.28 -20.45 -20.82
N SER A 212 -2.09 -19.80 -19.97
CA SER A 212 -2.07 -18.34 -19.81
C SER A 212 -0.80 -17.89 -19.12
N LEU A 213 -0.45 -18.52 -18.01
CA LEU A 213 0.73 -18.22 -17.20
C LEU A 213 2.03 -18.37 -17.99
N ASP A 214 2.15 -19.38 -18.85
CA ASP A 214 3.31 -19.60 -19.71
C ASP A 214 3.59 -18.40 -20.63
N ARG A 215 2.56 -17.70 -21.08
CA ARG A 215 2.74 -16.48 -21.89
C ARG A 215 3.33 -15.35 -21.06
N VAL A 216 2.89 -15.22 -19.82
CA VAL A 216 3.40 -14.21 -18.87
C VAL A 216 4.85 -14.53 -18.49
N VAL A 217 5.15 -15.77 -18.14
CA VAL A 217 6.51 -16.21 -17.83
C VAL A 217 7.47 -15.90 -18.99
N ARG A 218 7.14 -16.30 -20.22
CA ARG A 218 7.95 -15.97 -21.40
C ARG A 218 8.10 -14.45 -21.63
N HIS A 219 7.11 -13.66 -21.24
CA HIS A 219 7.24 -12.20 -21.30
C HIS A 219 8.26 -11.70 -20.27
N LEU A 220 8.21 -12.18 -19.04
CA LEU A 220 9.14 -11.82 -17.97
C LEU A 220 10.57 -12.27 -18.27
N GLU A 221 10.75 -13.48 -18.82
CA GLU A 221 12.05 -13.99 -19.24
C GLU A 221 12.69 -13.10 -20.32
N ARG A 222 11.89 -12.62 -21.30
CA ARG A 222 12.41 -11.65 -22.29
C ARG A 222 12.82 -10.30 -21.69
N LYS A 223 12.33 -10.00 -20.48
CA LYS A 223 12.75 -8.83 -19.67
C LYS A 223 13.96 -9.13 -18.78
N GLY A 224 14.50 -10.36 -18.84
CA GLY A 224 15.66 -10.79 -18.04
C GLY A 224 15.32 -11.28 -16.65
N LEU A 225 14.04 -11.51 -16.33
CA LEU A 225 13.60 -11.99 -15.03
C LEU A 225 13.52 -13.52 -15.00
N THR A 226 13.93 -14.13 -13.88
CA THR A 226 13.70 -15.55 -13.60
C THR A 226 12.28 -15.74 -13.13
N ALA A 227 11.42 -16.35 -13.94
CA ALA A 227 10.01 -16.51 -13.66
C ALA A 227 9.54 -17.96 -13.77
N GLN A 228 8.53 -18.32 -12.98
CA GLN A 228 7.86 -19.62 -13.03
C GLN A 228 6.35 -19.48 -12.96
N ALA A 229 5.63 -20.44 -13.57
CA ALA A 229 4.17 -20.50 -13.58
C ALA A 229 3.66 -21.45 -12.51
N GLU A 230 2.58 -21.07 -11.83
CA GLU A 230 1.92 -21.92 -10.85
C GLU A 230 0.39 -21.78 -10.94
N ALA A 231 -0.31 -22.89 -11.07
CA ALA A 231 -1.77 -22.94 -10.98
C ALA A 231 -2.17 -23.80 -9.79
N THR A 232 -2.81 -23.21 -8.79
CA THR A 232 -3.13 -23.85 -7.50
C THR A 232 -4.63 -23.93 -7.30
N LEU A 233 -5.11 -25.11 -6.90
CA LEU A 233 -6.50 -25.30 -6.48
C LEU A 233 -6.74 -24.62 -5.14
N ARG A 234 -7.82 -23.84 -5.04
CA ARG A 234 -8.17 -23.17 -3.78
C ARG A 234 -8.75 -24.11 -2.71
N GLY A 235 -9.35 -25.24 -3.13
CA GLY A 235 -10.12 -26.09 -2.21
C GLY A 235 -11.26 -25.29 -1.56
N ASP A 236 -11.36 -25.37 -0.23
CA ASP A 236 -12.33 -24.62 0.57
C ASP A 236 -11.83 -23.24 1.03
N LEU A 237 -10.61 -22.86 0.65
CA LEU A 237 -9.99 -21.60 1.07
C LEU A 237 -10.42 -20.42 0.18
N GLY A 238 -10.30 -19.20 0.71
CA GLY A 238 -10.37 -17.97 -0.06
C GLY A 238 -9.17 -17.82 -1.00
N VAL A 239 -9.35 -17.10 -2.11
CA VAL A 239 -8.25 -16.82 -3.04
C VAL A 239 -7.13 -16.05 -2.34
N SER A 240 -7.47 -15.08 -1.49
CA SER A 240 -6.54 -14.30 -0.66
C SER A 240 -5.71 -15.19 0.26
N ASP A 241 -6.35 -16.16 0.92
CA ASP A 241 -5.67 -17.09 1.84
C ASP A 241 -4.64 -17.95 1.11
N VAL A 242 -5.00 -18.45 -0.08
CA VAL A 242 -4.08 -19.24 -0.92
C VAL A 242 -2.88 -18.39 -1.37
N LEU A 243 -3.11 -17.14 -1.79
CA LEU A 243 -2.05 -16.22 -2.19
C LEU A 243 -1.11 -15.88 -1.02
N LEU A 244 -1.66 -15.56 0.15
CA LEU A 244 -0.87 -15.22 1.35
C LEU A 244 -0.07 -16.43 1.86
N SER A 245 -0.69 -17.62 1.91
CA SER A 245 0.01 -18.86 2.26
C SER A 245 1.16 -19.11 1.31
N ARG A 246 0.91 -19.00 -0.01
CA ARG A 246 1.94 -19.24 -1.00
C ARG A 246 3.07 -18.20 -0.95
N ALA A 247 2.74 -16.93 -0.73
CA ALA A 247 3.75 -15.88 -0.53
C ALA A 247 4.69 -16.22 0.62
N SER A 248 4.12 -16.72 1.74
CA SER A 248 4.91 -17.19 2.89
C SER A 248 5.79 -18.39 2.54
N ASP A 249 5.26 -19.42 1.85
CA ASP A 249 5.99 -20.63 1.49
C ASP A 249 7.22 -20.37 0.63
N ILE A 250 7.12 -19.43 -0.33
CA ILE A 250 8.23 -19.07 -1.21
C ILE A 250 9.12 -17.95 -0.66
N GLY A 251 8.79 -17.44 0.53
CA GLY A 251 9.48 -16.30 1.12
C GLY A 251 9.39 -15.05 0.26
N ALA A 252 8.21 -14.80 -0.34
CA ALA A 252 7.99 -13.58 -1.13
C ALA A 252 8.12 -12.33 -0.26
N ASP A 253 8.75 -11.29 -0.79
CA ASP A 253 8.88 -9.97 -0.16
C ASP A 253 7.97 -8.92 -0.82
N MET A 254 7.20 -9.33 -1.82
CA MET A 254 6.17 -8.51 -2.45
C MET A 254 5.14 -9.39 -3.17
N ILE A 255 3.86 -9.02 -3.05
CA ILE A 255 2.78 -9.52 -3.91
C ILE A 255 2.42 -8.44 -4.91
N VAL A 256 2.18 -8.82 -6.17
CA VAL A 256 1.65 -7.95 -7.23
C VAL A 256 0.25 -8.43 -7.58
N ALA A 257 -0.74 -7.56 -7.51
CA ALA A 257 -2.13 -7.90 -7.80
C ALA A 257 -2.86 -6.76 -8.53
N GLY A 258 -3.78 -7.11 -9.42
CA GLY A 258 -4.75 -6.15 -9.97
C GLY A 258 -5.73 -5.70 -8.88
N ALA A 259 -6.10 -4.43 -8.89
CA ALA A 259 -7.09 -3.90 -7.98
C ALA A 259 -8.49 -3.95 -8.61
N TYR A 260 -9.45 -4.54 -7.93
CA TYR A 260 -10.89 -4.41 -8.19
C TYR A 260 -11.36 -4.75 -9.62
N HIS A 261 -11.33 -6.01 -9.99
CA HIS A 261 -12.00 -6.50 -11.20
C HIS A 261 -13.50 -6.65 -10.94
N HIS A 262 -14.34 -5.91 -11.67
CA HIS A 262 -15.80 -5.87 -11.66
C HIS A 262 -16.52 -5.29 -10.42
N SER A 263 -16.96 -4.03 -10.50
CA SER A 263 -18.33 -3.64 -10.17
C SER A 263 -18.69 -2.22 -10.68
N PRO A 264 -19.79 -2.06 -11.42
CA PRO A 264 -20.37 -0.74 -11.71
C PRO A 264 -21.11 -0.11 -10.51
N TYR A 265 -21.24 -0.85 -9.39
CA TYR A 265 -21.93 -0.39 -8.17
C TYR A 265 -20.95 -0.22 -7.01
N ARG A 266 -20.56 1.03 -6.78
CA ARG A 266 -19.58 1.47 -5.78
C ARG A 266 -19.91 1.13 -4.31
N GLU A 267 -21.13 0.73 -3.98
CA GLU A 267 -21.58 0.60 -2.59
C GLU A 267 -21.72 -0.84 -2.07
N ALA A 268 -21.68 -1.86 -2.92
CA ALA A 268 -22.01 -3.22 -2.49
C ALA A 268 -20.93 -4.28 -2.73
N LEU A 269 -19.83 -3.98 -3.46
CA LEU A 269 -18.89 -4.99 -3.92
C LEU A 269 -17.44 -4.44 -3.92
N PHE A 270 -16.90 -4.13 -2.76
CA PHE A 270 -15.45 -4.22 -2.59
C PHE A 270 -15.12 -5.70 -2.85
N GLY A 271 -14.42 -6.01 -3.95
CA GLY A 271 -14.15 -7.38 -4.34
C GLY A 271 -13.49 -8.11 -3.17
N GLY A 272 -14.14 -9.16 -2.64
CA GLY A 272 -13.74 -9.82 -1.41
C GLY A 272 -12.26 -10.16 -1.37
N VAL A 273 -11.69 -10.59 -2.51
CA VAL A 273 -10.28 -10.99 -2.61
C VAL A 273 -9.31 -9.83 -2.35
N THR A 274 -9.53 -8.66 -2.97
CA THR A 274 -8.63 -7.50 -2.77
C THR A 274 -8.70 -7.01 -1.33
N TYR A 275 -9.91 -6.92 -0.81
CA TYR A 275 -10.16 -6.49 0.55
C TYR A 275 -9.53 -7.46 1.57
N ASP A 276 -9.80 -8.77 1.44
CA ASP A 276 -9.26 -9.80 2.33
C ASP A 276 -7.74 -9.88 2.24
N LEU A 277 -7.17 -9.71 1.02
CA LEU A 277 -5.73 -9.66 0.83
C LEU A 277 -5.11 -8.48 1.61
N LEU A 278 -5.70 -7.28 1.50
CA LEU A 278 -5.20 -6.09 2.19
C LEU A 278 -5.42 -6.12 3.70
N ASP A 279 -6.48 -6.77 4.18
CA ASP A 279 -6.76 -6.89 5.62
C ASP A 279 -5.79 -7.85 6.33
N HIS A 280 -5.35 -8.91 5.62
CA HIS A 280 -4.52 -9.97 6.17
C HIS A 280 -3.06 -9.99 5.65
N MET A 281 -2.66 -9.01 4.85
CA MET A 281 -1.32 -8.97 4.26
C MET A 281 -0.20 -8.95 5.31
N THR A 282 0.83 -9.73 5.07
CA THR A 282 2.04 -9.82 5.89
C THR A 282 3.29 -9.36 5.14
N VAL A 283 3.17 -9.17 3.84
CA VAL A 283 4.19 -8.64 2.94
C VAL A 283 3.63 -7.49 2.12
N PRO A 284 4.46 -6.56 1.63
CA PRO A 284 4.03 -5.47 0.77
C PRO A 284 3.22 -5.97 -0.44
N VAL A 285 2.14 -5.25 -0.75
CA VAL A 285 1.27 -5.55 -1.91
C VAL A 285 1.29 -4.36 -2.86
N LEU A 286 1.75 -4.59 -4.10
CA LEU A 286 1.68 -3.61 -5.17
C LEU A 286 0.40 -3.83 -5.96
N MET A 287 -0.39 -2.77 -6.08
CA MET A 287 -1.66 -2.79 -6.80
C MET A 287 -1.74 -1.73 -7.88
N SER A 288 -2.44 -2.06 -8.97
CA SER A 288 -2.84 -1.10 -10.03
C SER A 288 -4.24 -1.40 -10.52
N HIS A 289 -4.93 -0.35 -10.98
CA HIS A 289 -6.30 -0.42 -11.50
C HIS A 289 -6.38 0.15 -12.92
#